data_73d38c64a9439d3427c887cf43c434b2
#
_entry.id   73d38c64a9439d3427c887cf43c434b2
#
_cell.length_a   1.000
_cell.length_b   1.000
_cell.length_c   1.000
_cell.angle_alpha   90.00
_cell.angle_beta   90.00
_cell.angle_gamma   90.00
#
_symmetry.space_group_name_H-M   'P 1'
#
loop_
_entity.id
_entity.type
_entity.pdbx_description
1 polymer ?
#
loop_
_entity_poly.entity_id
_entity_poly.type
_entity_poly.pdbx_seq_one_letter_code
_entity_poly.pdbx_strand_id
1 'polypeptide(L)'
;MILFCDADEEQILHVRMLLLCFQAVIGLEVNALKSEMVPIGEVPNNHVLAEILGCRIGSLPMTYLGMPLGASHKSPTIWNPILEKIERKLAGWKKMYLSKGGRLTLLKSTLSSLPTYYLSLFTIPTHVANKIERLQRDFLWGDSKLHLVGWDKVCAPLENGGLGVRKLT
;
A
#
# COMPACT_ATOMS: atom_id res chain seq x y z
N MET A 1 4.94 -7.54 -13.17
CA MET A 1 4.55 -6.91 -14.45
C MET A 1 3.04 -7.03 -14.57
N ILE A 2 2.36 -6.03 -15.09
CA ILE A 2 0.93 -6.09 -15.46
C ILE A 2 0.86 -5.86 -16.96
N LEU A 3 0.06 -6.67 -17.64
CA LEU A 3 -0.25 -6.54 -19.06
C LEU A 3 -1.77 -6.36 -19.17
N PHE A 4 -2.19 -5.48 -20.07
CA PHE A 4 -3.60 -5.29 -20.42
C PHE A 4 -3.77 -5.70 -21.88
N CYS A 5 -4.76 -6.51 -22.15
CA CYS A 5 -5.11 -6.96 -23.50
C CYS A 5 -6.64 -7.21 -23.55
N ASP A 6 -7.16 -7.29 -24.75
CA ASP A 6 -8.53 -7.69 -24.97
C ASP A 6 -8.72 -9.19 -24.70
N ALA A 7 -9.96 -9.60 -24.39
CA ALA A 7 -10.30 -10.99 -24.11
C ALA A 7 -10.49 -11.79 -25.42
N ASP A 8 -9.45 -11.78 -26.24
CA ASP A 8 -9.39 -12.44 -27.54
C ASP A 8 -8.27 -13.50 -27.58
N GLU A 9 -8.58 -14.69 -28.09
CA GLU A 9 -7.65 -15.82 -28.09
C GLU A 9 -6.39 -15.54 -28.89
N GLU A 10 -6.51 -14.79 -30.01
CA GLU A 10 -5.37 -14.44 -30.86
C GLU A 10 -4.42 -13.49 -30.14
N GLN A 11 -4.94 -12.48 -29.46
CA GLN A 11 -4.14 -11.57 -28.67
C GLN A 11 -3.43 -12.29 -27.50
N ILE A 12 -4.13 -13.18 -26.84
CA ILE A 12 -3.57 -13.95 -25.72
C ILE A 12 -2.45 -14.89 -26.21
N LEU A 13 -2.61 -15.49 -27.39
CA LEU A 13 -1.54 -16.26 -28.04
C LEU A 13 -0.32 -15.40 -28.36
N HIS A 14 -0.52 -14.19 -28.90
CA HIS A 14 0.57 -13.25 -29.14
C HIS A 14 1.31 -12.85 -27.86
N VAL A 15 0.57 -12.59 -26.77
CA VAL A 15 1.17 -12.30 -25.44
C VAL A 15 2.02 -13.49 -24.96
N ARG A 16 1.51 -14.72 -25.11
CA ARG A 16 2.27 -15.93 -24.76
C ARG A 16 3.55 -16.07 -25.59
N MET A 17 3.44 -15.86 -26.89
CA MET A 17 4.61 -15.90 -27.77
C MET A 17 5.66 -14.86 -27.42
N LEU A 18 5.23 -13.62 -27.13
CA LEU A 18 6.13 -12.55 -26.67
C LEU A 18 6.85 -12.92 -25.37
N LEU A 19 6.13 -13.53 -24.41
CA LEU A 19 6.73 -13.98 -23.15
C LEU A 19 7.73 -15.10 -23.38
N LEU A 20 7.46 -16.05 -24.28
CA LEU A 20 8.40 -17.12 -24.65
C LEU A 20 9.66 -16.57 -25.35
N CYS A 21 9.49 -15.62 -26.27
CA CYS A 21 10.63 -14.92 -26.90
C CYS A 21 11.48 -14.16 -25.87
N PHE A 22 10.81 -13.48 -24.93
CA PHE A 22 11.48 -12.78 -23.84
C PHE A 22 12.31 -13.74 -22.97
N GLN A 23 11.73 -14.90 -22.62
CA GLN A 23 12.46 -15.94 -21.88
C GLN A 23 13.69 -16.43 -22.64
N ALA A 24 13.53 -16.71 -23.94
CA ALA A 24 14.62 -17.21 -24.78
C ALA A 24 15.77 -16.20 -24.91
N VAL A 25 15.47 -14.90 -24.99
CA VAL A 25 16.47 -13.85 -25.17
C VAL A 25 17.16 -13.48 -23.85
N ILE A 26 16.42 -13.41 -22.75
CA ILE A 26 16.94 -12.89 -21.48
C ILE A 26 17.38 -14.03 -20.54
N GLY A 27 16.92 -15.26 -20.77
CA GLY A 27 17.19 -16.41 -19.90
C GLY A 27 16.43 -16.40 -18.59
N LEU A 28 15.39 -15.54 -18.45
CA LEU A 28 14.51 -15.49 -17.27
C LEU A 28 13.20 -16.20 -17.58
N GLU A 29 12.78 -17.13 -16.74
CA GLU A 29 11.50 -17.81 -16.88
C GLU A 29 10.34 -17.05 -16.23
N VAL A 30 9.22 -16.96 -16.94
CA VAL A 30 7.95 -16.46 -16.38
C VAL A 30 7.33 -17.56 -15.51
N ASN A 31 7.13 -17.27 -14.24
CA ASN A 31 6.53 -18.23 -13.34
C ASN A 31 5.00 -18.26 -13.52
N ALA A 32 4.52 -19.21 -14.31
CA ALA A 32 3.10 -19.39 -14.60
C ALA A 32 2.26 -19.68 -13.34
N LEU A 33 2.82 -20.37 -12.34
CA LEU A 33 2.14 -20.66 -11.07
C LEU A 33 1.88 -19.43 -10.21
N LYS A 34 2.69 -18.36 -10.41
CA LYS A 34 2.53 -17.07 -9.74
C LYS A 34 1.87 -16.01 -10.62
N SER A 35 1.58 -16.37 -11.87
CA SER A 35 0.89 -15.49 -12.81
C SER A 35 -0.61 -15.73 -12.74
N GLU A 36 -1.36 -14.66 -12.79
CA GLU A 36 -2.82 -14.70 -12.73
C GLU A 36 -3.40 -13.85 -13.86
N MET A 37 -4.39 -14.39 -14.54
CA MET A 37 -5.23 -13.64 -15.47
C MET A 37 -6.48 -13.19 -14.72
N VAL A 38 -6.75 -11.90 -14.76
CA VAL A 38 -7.90 -11.30 -14.09
C VAL A 38 -8.87 -10.77 -15.13
N PRO A 39 -10.04 -11.39 -15.31
CA PRO A 39 -11.05 -10.89 -16.23
C PRO A 39 -11.66 -9.58 -15.69
N ILE A 40 -11.81 -8.58 -16.57
CA ILE A 40 -12.46 -7.30 -16.26
C ILE A 40 -13.76 -7.24 -17.07
N GLY A 41 -14.90 -7.24 -16.37
CA GLY A 41 -16.21 -7.36 -16.99
C GLY A 41 -16.62 -8.82 -17.25
N GLU A 42 -17.56 -9.01 -18.17
CA GLU A 42 -18.07 -10.33 -18.55
C GLU A 42 -17.17 -10.95 -19.64
N VAL A 43 -16.42 -11.98 -19.29
CA VAL A 43 -15.54 -12.73 -20.20
C VAL A 43 -15.96 -14.20 -20.17
N PRO A 44 -16.80 -14.66 -21.12
CA PRO A 44 -17.38 -16.01 -21.07
C PRO A 44 -16.34 -17.13 -21.30
N ASN A 45 -15.25 -16.86 -22.05
CA ASN A 45 -14.20 -17.83 -22.40
C ASN A 45 -12.94 -17.71 -21.50
N ASN A 46 -13.07 -17.17 -20.30
CA ASN A 46 -11.92 -16.90 -19.41
C ASN A 46 -11.09 -18.16 -19.11
N HIS A 47 -11.71 -19.36 -19.02
CA HIS A 47 -10.99 -20.60 -18.80
C HIS A 47 -10.08 -20.98 -19.98
N VAL A 48 -10.56 -20.80 -21.22
CA VAL A 48 -9.78 -21.07 -22.43
C VAL A 48 -8.57 -20.11 -22.51
N LEU A 49 -8.81 -18.82 -22.24
CA LEU A 49 -7.74 -17.82 -22.25
C LEU A 49 -6.68 -18.07 -21.17
N ALA A 50 -7.08 -18.50 -19.99
CA ALA A 50 -6.16 -18.87 -18.91
C ALA A 50 -5.34 -20.12 -19.25
N GLU A 51 -5.93 -21.09 -19.92
CA GLU A 51 -5.26 -22.31 -20.40
C GLU A 51 -4.22 -21.95 -21.48
N ILE A 52 -4.56 -21.07 -22.44
CA ILE A 52 -3.64 -20.58 -23.45
C ILE A 52 -2.41 -19.93 -22.80
N LEU A 53 -2.58 -19.09 -21.78
CA LEU A 53 -1.48 -18.47 -21.04
C LEU A 53 -0.74 -19.42 -20.10
N GLY A 54 -1.37 -20.52 -19.69
CA GLY A 54 -0.86 -21.45 -18.69
C GLY A 54 -0.86 -20.88 -17.27
N CYS A 55 -1.77 -19.95 -16.95
CA CYS A 55 -1.84 -19.28 -15.65
C CYS A 55 -3.19 -19.52 -14.95
N ARG A 56 -3.29 -19.09 -13.69
CA ARG A 56 -4.53 -19.20 -12.92
C ARG A 56 -5.47 -18.02 -13.20
N ILE A 57 -6.77 -18.25 -13.01
CA ILE A 57 -7.76 -17.17 -13.04
C ILE A 57 -7.81 -16.55 -11.65
N GLY A 58 -7.52 -15.25 -11.59
CA GLY A 58 -7.66 -14.43 -10.40
C GLY A 58 -8.95 -13.61 -10.42
N SER A 59 -9.18 -12.88 -9.34
CA SER A 59 -10.34 -11.97 -9.22
C SER A 59 -9.93 -10.67 -8.52
N LEU A 60 -10.66 -9.59 -8.81
CA LEU A 60 -10.53 -8.33 -8.08
C LEU A 60 -11.40 -8.35 -6.80
N PRO A 61 -10.94 -7.71 -5.71
CA PRO A 61 -9.67 -7.00 -5.56
C PRO A 61 -8.48 -7.94 -5.31
N MET A 62 -7.34 -7.63 -5.92
CA MET A 62 -6.09 -8.36 -5.72
C MET A 62 -4.98 -7.46 -5.21
N THR A 63 -3.96 -8.03 -4.59
CA THR A 63 -2.80 -7.24 -4.12
C THR A 63 -1.68 -7.27 -5.14
N TYR A 64 -1.32 -6.09 -5.66
CA TYR A 64 -0.17 -5.93 -6.56
C TYR A 64 0.81 -4.89 -6.00
N LEU A 65 2.07 -5.27 -5.82
CA LEU A 65 3.12 -4.44 -5.18
C LEU A 65 2.70 -3.85 -3.82
N GLY A 66 1.90 -4.60 -3.07
CA GLY A 66 1.37 -4.16 -1.77
C GLY A 66 0.14 -3.24 -1.86
N MET A 67 -0.41 -3.02 -3.05
CA MET A 67 -1.57 -2.18 -3.31
C MET A 67 -2.79 -3.03 -3.69
N PRO A 68 -3.98 -2.72 -3.17
CA PRO A 68 -5.20 -3.41 -3.54
C PRO A 68 -5.73 -2.88 -4.88
N LEU A 69 -5.49 -3.61 -5.96
CA LEU A 69 -6.06 -3.32 -7.28
C LEU A 69 -7.55 -3.72 -7.30
N GLY A 70 -8.37 -2.88 -7.94
CA GLY A 70 -9.82 -3.10 -8.06
C GLY A 70 -10.61 -2.81 -6.78
N ALA A 71 -9.97 -2.32 -5.72
CA ALA A 71 -10.68 -1.88 -4.53
C ALA A 71 -11.32 -0.50 -4.73
N SER A 72 -12.49 -0.27 -4.11
CA SER A 72 -13.17 1.02 -4.17
C SER A 72 -12.33 2.12 -3.50
N HIS A 73 -12.10 3.25 -4.19
CA HIS A 73 -11.29 4.37 -3.70
C HIS A 73 -11.69 4.91 -2.31
N LYS A 74 -12.96 4.75 -1.94
CA LYS A 74 -13.51 5.26 -0.67
C LYS A 74 -13.60 4.19 0.41
N SER A 75 -13.19 2.95 0.12
CA SER A 75 -13.29 1.86 1.09
C SER A 75 -12.31 2.06 2.25
N PRO A 76 -12.79 2.13 3.50
CA PRO A 76 -11.91 2.23 4.68
C PRO A 76 -11.01 1.01 4.85
N THR A 77 -11.43 -0.15 4.36
CA THR A 77 -10.72 -1.43 4.51
C THR A 77 -9.38 -1.45 3.79
N ILE A 78 -9.21 -0.62 2.74
CA ILE A 78 -7.93 -0.44 2.04
C ILE A 78 -6.82 -0.02 3.01
N TRP A 79 -7.17 0.76 4.05
CA TRP A 79 -6.22 1.32 5.00
C TRP A 79 -5.85 0.39 6.16
N ASN A 80 -6.56 -0.74 6.33
CA ASN A 80 -6.30 -1.70 7.39
C ASN A 80 -4.85 -2.22 7.39
N PRO A 81 -4.24 -2.62 6.25
CA PRO A 81 -2.86 -3.09 6.24
C PRO A 81 -1.85 -2.03 6.69
N ILE A 82 -2.14 -0.75 6.42
CA ILE A 82 -1.29 0.37 6.86
C ILE A 82 -1.44 0.58 8.37
N LEU A 83 -2.69 0.59 8.87
CA LEU A 83 -2.94 0.72 10.31
C LEU A 83 -2.25 -0.40 11.09
N GLU A 84 -2.40 -1.65 10.65
CA GLU A 84 -1.72 -2.80 11.26
C GLU A 84 -0.18 -2.66 11.21
N LYS A 85 0.36 -2.17 10.10
CA LYS A 85 1.80 -1.96 9.95
C LYS A 85 2.31 -0.86 10.89
N ILE A 86 1.55 0.22 11.07
CA ILE A 86 1.85 1.29 12.02
C ILE A 86 1.80 0.74 13.45
N GLU A 87 0.71 0.08 13.82
CA GLU A 87 0.52 -0.49 15.16
C GLU A 87 1.62 -1.51 15.52
N ARG A 88 2.00 -2.38 14.58
CA ARG A 88 3.09 -3.36 14.76
C ARG A 88 4.44 -2.68 15.00
N LYS A 89 4.77 -1.62 14.22
CA LYS A 89 6.01 -0.85 14.45
C LYS A 89 5.99 -0.15 15.80
N LEU A 90 4.87 0.48 16.15
CA LEU A 90 4.73 1.14 17.44
C LEU A 90 4.85 0.18 18.61
N ALA A 91 4.27 -1.01 18.53
CA ALA A 91 4.39 -2.05 19.56
C ALA A 91 5.86 -2.47 19.78
N GLY A 92 6.65 -2.56 18.70
CA GLY A 92 8.09 -2.82 18.80
C GLY A 92 8.85 -1.67 19.47
N TRP A 93 8.57 -0.43 19.07
CA TRP A 93 9.27 0.75 19.57
C TRP A 93 8.87 1.15 21.00
N LYS A 94 7.66 0.84 21.44
CA LYS A 94 7.24 1.04 22.84
C LYS A 94 8.08 0.25 23.84
N LYS A 95 8.65 -0.88 23.42
CA LYS A 95 9.57 -1.68 24.24
C LYS A 95 10.97 -1.05 24.37
N MET A 96 11.29 -0.05 23.57
CA MET A 96 12.57 0.63 23.59
C MET A 96 12.47 1.89 24.46
N TYR A 97 13.48 2.12 25.30
CA TYR A 97 13.61 3.35 26.09
C TYR A 97 14.06 4.51 25.20
N LEU A 98 13.13 5.07 24.43
CA LEU A 98 13.40 6.16 23.51
C LEU A 98 13.20 7.53 24.16
N SER A 99 14.17 8.42 23.97
CA SER A 99 14.00 9.84 24.28
C SER A 99 12.92 10.49 23.40
N LYS A 100 12.38 11.65 23.79
CA LYS A 100 11.43 12.41 22.98
C LYS A 100 11.98 12.74 21.59
N GLY A 101 13.27 13.08 21.48
CA GLY A 101 13.96 13.31 20.21
C GLY A 101 14.00 12.03 19.35
N GLY A 102 14.34 10.89 19.93
CA GLY A 102 14.33 9.59 19.23
C GLY A 102 12.94 9.21 18.71
N ARG A 103 11.89 9.44 19.52
CA ARG A 103 10.50 9.24 19.08
C ARG A 103 10.12 10.13 17.91
N LEU A 104 10.48 11.42 17.97
CA LEU A 104 10.24 12.38 16.88
C LEU A 104 10.94 11.95 15.59
N THR A 105 12.19 11.53 15.68
CA THR A 105 12.96 11.04 14.52
C THR A 105 12.28 9.83 13.89
N LEU A 106 11.88 8.82 14.66
CA LEU A 106 11.16 7.64 14.15
C LEU A 106 9.80 7.99 13.56
N LEU A 107 9.07 8.93 14.18
CA LEU A 107 7.81 9.42 13.68
C LEU A 107 7.98 10.04 12.29
N LYS A 108 8.93 10.94 12.14
CA LYS A 108 9.20 11.64 10.87
C LYS A 108 9.72 10.70 9.78
N SER A 109 10.72 9.89 10.10
CA SER A 109 11.40 9.04 9.11
C SER A 109 10.57 7.84 8.67
N THR A 110 9.76 7.29 9.56
CA THR A 110 9.07 6.03 9.31
C THR A 110 7.55 6.15 9.30
N LEU A 111 6.95 6.69 10.37
CA LEU A 111 5.47 6.70 10.46
C LEU A 111 4.84 7.66 9.46
N SER A 112 5.46 8.80 9.20
CA SER A 112 4.96 9.78 8.22
C SER A 112 5.11 9.30 6.78
N SER A 113 6.04 8.37 6.51
CA SER A 113 6.27 7.83 5.17
C SER A 113 5.39 6.62 4.83
N LEU A 114 4.92 5.86 5.85
CA LEU A 114 4.13 4.66 5.63
C LEU A 114 2.85 4.88 4.81
N PRO A 115 2.02 5.91 5.07
CA PRO A 115 0.82 6.14 4.28
C PRO A 115 1.08 6.80 2.93
N THR A 116 2.28 7.35 2.68
CA THR A 116 2.57 8.16 1.48
C THR A 116 2.30 7.41 0.18
N TYR A 117 2.67 6.13 0.12
CA TYR A 117 2.46 5.29 -1.06
C TYR A 117 0.96 5.07 -1.36
N TYR A 118 0.14 4.89 -0.32
CA TYR A 118 -1.31 4.77 -0.50
C TYR A 118 -1.97 6.13 -0.79
N LEU A 119 -1.48 7.21 -0.17
CA LEU A 119 -1.95 8.57 -0.40
C LEU A 119 -1.72 9.06 -1.83
N SER A 120 -0.78 8.47 -2.58
CA SER A 120 -0.57 8.80 -3.99
C SER A 120 -1.67 8.28 -4.90
N LEU A 121 -2.44 7.27 -4.47
CA LEU A 121 -3.48 6.62 -5.28
C LEU A 121 -4.88 6.69 -4.67
N PHE A 122 -4.98 6.77 -3.35
CA PHE A 122 -6.26 6.72 -2.64
C PHE A 122 -6.46 7.95 -1.76
N THR A 123 -7.69 8.44 -1.72
CA THR A 123 -8.07 9.50 -0.78
C THR A 123 -8.26 8.89 0.60
N ILE A 124 -7.60 9.45 1.61
CA ILE A 124 -7.71 8.97 2.98
C ILE A 124 -9.05 9.43 3.60
N PRO A 125 -9.86 8.52 4.15
CA PRO A 125 -11.03 8.91 4.92
C PRO A 125 -10.64 9.62 6.22
N THR A 126 -11.39 10.65 6.61
CA THR A 126 -11.09 11.49 7.79
C THR A 126 -10.92 10.68 9.08
N HIS A 127 -11.75 9.65 9.29
CA HIS A 127 -11.63 8.79 10.46
C HIS A 127 -10.34 7.98 10.51
N VAL A 128 -9.81 7.55 9.33
CA VAL A 128 -8.52 6.84 9.21
C VAL A 128 -7.38 7.81 9.49
N ALA A 129 -7.42 9.01 8.90
CA ALA A 129 -6.44 10.06 9.13
C ALA A 129 -6.36 10.39 10.63
N ASN A 130 -7.50 10.64 11.27
CA ASN A 130 -7.59 10.89 12.70
C ASN A 130 -7.03 9.72 13.55
N LYS A 131 -7.28 8.47 13.14
CA LYS A 131 -6.72 7.29 13.84
C LYS A 131 -5.20 7.25 13.73
N ILE A 132 -4.64 7.51 12.55
CA ILE A 132 -3.19 7.55 12.34
C ILE A 132 -2.56 8.69 13.15
N GLU A 133 -3.13 9.90 13.09
CA GLU A 133 -2.63 11.06 13.84
C GLU A 133 -2.70 10.83 15.36
N ARG A 134 -3.75 10.15 15.84
CA ARG A 134 -3.83 9.75 17.24
C ARG A 134 -2.71 8.81 17.64
N LEU A 135 -2.46 7.77 16.83
CA LEU A 135 -1.36 6.82 17.07
C LEU A 135 0.01 7.53 17.07
N GLN A 136 0.23 8.47 16.16
CA GLN A 136 1.45 9.28 16.11
C GLN A 136 1.61 10.17 17.35
N ARG A 137 0.55 10.80 17.79
CA ARG A 137 0.50 11.65 18.98
C ARG A 137 0.80 10.85 20.25
N ASP A 138 0.11 9.73 20.42
CA ASP A 138 0.28 8.84 21.57
C ASP A 138 1.70 8.28 21.64
N PHE A 139 2.33 8.02 20.50
CA PHE A 139 3.73 7.60 20.42
C PHE A 139 4.71 8.73 20.81
N LEU A 140 4.48 9.94 20.32
CA LEU A 140 5.37 11.09 20.57
C LEU A 140 5.39 11.44 22.07
N TRP A 141 4.21 11.47 22.70
CA TRP A 141 4.09 11.86 24.10
C TRP A 141 4.27 10.68 25.09
N GLY A 142 4.25 9.45 24.61
CA GLY A 142 4.27 8.24 25.42
C GLY A 142 2.94 7.98 26.12
N ASP A 143 2.94 7.17 27.16
CA ASP A 143 1.73 6.81 27.91
C ASP A 143 1.16 7.96 28.78
N SER A 144 1.76 9.15 28.68
CA SER A 144 1.24 10.35 29.33
C SER A 144 -0.05 10.79 28.63
N LYS A 145 -1.15 10.85 29.37
CA LYS A 145 -2.43 11.42 28.91
C LYS A 145 -2.37 12.93 28.68
N LEU A 146 -1.30 13.58 29.13
CA LEU A 146 -1.10 15.02 29.02
C LEU A 146 -0.32 15.33 27.72
N HIS A 147 -1.05 15.85 26.77
CA HIS A 147 -0.48 16.40 25.55
C HIS A 147 -0.08 17.86 25.82
N LEU A 148 1.20 18.09 26.03
CA LEU A 148 1.72 19.42 26.43
C LEU A 148 1.52 20.50 25.36
N VAL A 149 1.40 20.10 24.09
CA VAL A 149 1.25 21.00 22.93
C VAL A 149 0.19 20.46 21.99
N GLY A 150 -0.63 21.34 21.44
CA GLY A 150 -1.65 20.99 20.44
C GLY A 150 -1.02 20.36 19.18
N TRP A 151 -1.70 19.39 18.59
CA TRP A 151 -1.19 18.63 17.44
C TRP A 151 -0.90 19.52 16.23
N ASP A 152 -1.72 20.55 15.99
CA ASP A 152 -1.52 21.52 14.91
C ASP A 152 -0.17 22.25 15.05
N LYS A 153 0.21 22.61 16.30
CA LYS A 153 1.49 23.24 16.56
C LYS A 153 2.66 22.28 16.36
N VAL A 154 2.48 20.98 16.70
CA VAL A 154 3.47 19.93 16.42
C VAL A 154 3.66 19.75 14.91
N CYS A 155 2.58 19.81 14.13
CA CYS A 155 2.62 19.66 12.68
C CYS A 155 3.10 20.92 11.94
N ALA A 156 3.12 22.09 12.59
CA ALA A 156 3.60 23.31 11.97
C ALA A 156 5.05 23.18 11.49
N PRO A 157 5.46 23.93 10.44
CA PRO A 157 6.84 23.98 9.97
C PRO A 157 7.82 24.39 11.08
N LEU A 158 9.08 23.97 10.95
CA LEU A 158 10.14 24.33 11.90
C LEU A 158 10.32 25.84 12.01
N GLU A 159 10.19 26.56 10.90
CA GLU A 159 10.26 28.03 10.82
C GLU A 159 9.20 28.71 11.68
N ASN A 160 8.06 28.06 11.88
CA ASN A 160 6.94 28.54 12.69
C ASN A 160 6.96 27.95 14.13
N GLY A 161 8.10 27.43 14.56
CA GLY A 161 8.25 26.84 15.89
C GLY A 161 7.55 25.48 16.08
N GLY A 162 7.14 24.83 15.01
CA GLY A 162 6.59 23.47 15.02
C GLY A 162 7.69 22.41 14.95
N LEU A 163 7.28 21.14 14.94
CA LEU A 163 8.19 20.01 14.78
C LEU A 163 8.23 19.48 13.35
N GLY A 164 7.44 20.03 12.41
CA GLY A 164 7.40 19.62 11.01
C GLY A 164 6.93 18.18 10.81
N VAL A 165 6.01 17.69 11.61
CA VAL A 165 5.34 16.42 11.42
C VAL A 165 4.24 16.59 10.37
N ARG A 166 4.16 15.69 9.40
CA ARG A 166 3.15 15.78 8.34
C ARG A 166 1.74 15.58 8.89
N LYS A 167 0.86 16.56 8.66
CA LYS A 167 -0.56 16.46 8.94
C LYS A 167 -1.26 15.67 7.84
N LEU A 168 -2.23 14.84 8.20
CA LEU A 168 -2.98 13.98 7.28
C LEU A 168 -4.41 14.49 7.03
N THR A 169 -4.91 15.36 7.91
CA THR A 169 -6.22 16.00 7.84
C THR A 169 -6.11 17.44 7.35
#